data_9eef68e51a51740884f21e9bbbede694
#
_entry.id   9eef68e51a51740884f21e9bbbede694
#
_cell.length_a   1.000
_cell.length_b   1.000
_cell.length_c   1.000
_cell.angle_alpha   90.00
_cell.angle_beta   90.00
_cell.angle_gamma   90.00
#
_symmetry.space_group_name_H-M   'P 1'
#
loop_
_entity.id
_entity.type
_entity.pdbx_description
1 polymer ?
#
loop_
_entity_poly.entity_id
_entity_poly.type
_entity_poly.pdbx_seq_one_letter_code
_entity_poly.pdbx_strand_id
1 'polypeptide(L)'
;EIAMSSQYDKQYEDVIRSVKKQLHAAKTLEARCELSDKLFNLYTSYSVDSAIVYAMKKQKIAKAMGNQSKVNDAKLNLAYLLIRGGELKEASDIINSIPRSGINQDLSFYYFSTRKTLYRTLADAALIPSQRKLYKQMEKLCNDSVVDNNQSPDIWSRAEQLVNRQQYEQAKKILLDAYHHLKPGDRQTAFVSISLADIYGREKNVEAQKQYLIAAAISDIRNSVKEYLALQQLAVILFEEGDTKRAYTYMDH
;
A
#
# COMPACT_ATOMS: atom_id res chain seq x y z
N GLU A 1 -14.22 -1.28 -18.10
CA GLU A 1 -14.25 -1.37 -16.64
C GLU A 1 -14.71 -0.04 -15.99
N ILE A 2 -14.24 1.12 -16.46
CA ILE A 2 -14.68 2.44 -15.93
C ILE A 2 -16.21 2.55 -15.88
N ALA A 3 -16.90 2.22 -16.96
CA ALA A 3 -18.38 2.26 -17.02
C ALA A 3 -19.07 1.31 -16.02
N MET A 4 -18.34 0.33 -15.49
CA MET A 4 -18.87 -0.64 -14.53
C MET A 4 -18.44 -0.35 -13.09
N SER A 5 -17.68 0.70 -12.83
CA SER A 5 -17.10 1.00 -11.51
C SER A 5 -18.16 1.06 -10.41
N SER A 6 -19.31 1.68 -10.66
CA SER A 6 -20.43 1.75 -9.71
C SER A 6 -20.97 0.36 -9.30
N GLN A 7 -20.95 -0.62 -10.21
CA GLN A 7 -21.36 -1.99 -9.89
C GLN A 7 -20.33 -2.66 -8.97
N TYR A 8 -19.04 -2.47 -9.24
CA TYR A 8 -17.97 -3.00 -8.38
C TYR A 8 -18.01 -2.35 -7.01
N ASP A 9 -18.22 -1.04 -6.94
CA ASP A 9 -18.37 -0.32 -5.68
C ASP A 9 -19.52 -0.89 -4.84
N LYS A 10 -20.67 -1.14 -5.44
CA LYS A 10 -21.81 -1.74 -4.74
C LYS A 10 -21.48 -3.13 -4.19
N GLN A 11 -20.82 -3.98 -4.98
CA GLN A 11 -20.38 -5.30 -4.52
C GLN A 11 -19.39 -5.19 -3.35
N TYR A 12 -18.46 -4.24 -3.45
CA TYR A 12 -17.48 -3.99 -2.40
C TYR A 12 -18.13 -3.50 -1.10
N GLU A 13 -19.09 -2.60 -1.20
CA GLU A 13 -19.87 -2.12 -0.06
C GLU A 13 -20.70 -3.24 0.60
N ASP A 14 -21.23 -4.18 -0.19
CA ASP A 14 -21.92 -5.35 0.36
C ASP A 14 -20.98 -6.24 1.19
N VAL A 15 -19.73 -6.43 0.75
CA VAL A 15 -18.69 -7.11 1.54
C VAL A 15 -18.42 -6.36 2.85
N ILE A 16 -18.20 -5.05 2.78
CA ILE A 16 -17.99 -4.21 3.96
C ILE A 16 -19.19 -4.33 4.93
N ARG A 17 -20.40 -4.25 4.42
CA ARG A 17 -21.63 -4.37 5.22
C ARG A 17 -21.74 -5.74 5.91
N SER A 18 -21.35 -6.80 5.20
CA SER A 18 -21.32 -8.16 5.77
C SER A 18 -20.32 -8.24 6.92
N VAL A 19 -19.08 -7.74 6.75
CA VAL A 19 -18.06 -7.76 7.80
C VAL A 19 -18.46 -6.89 9.01
N LYS A 20 -19.12 -5.75 8.78
CA LYS A 20 -19.68 -4.93 9.86
C LYS A 20 -20.73 -5.68 10.68
N LYS A 21 -21.62 -6.43 10.03
CA LYS A 21 -22.61 -7.28 10.73
C LYS A 21 -21.91 -8.35 11.57
N GLN A 22 -20.89 -9.00 11.03
CA GLN A 22 -20.08 -9.99 11.77
C GLN A 22 -19.40 -9.35 13.00
N LEU A 23 -18.80 -8.16 12.83
CA LEU A 23 -18.17 -7.42 13.93
C LEU A 23 -19.16 -7.06 15.04
N HIS A 24 -20.38 -6.69 14.67
CA HIS A 24 -21.45 -6.39 15.65
C HIS A 24 -21.89 -7.65 16.42
N ALA A 25 -21.95 -8.79 15.75
CA ALA A 25 -22.32 -10.06 16.34
C ALA A 25 -21.18 -10.76 17.12
N ALA A 26 -19.94 -10.33 16.94
CA ALA A 26 -18.77 -10.96 17.55
C ALA A 26 -18.78 -10.81 19.08
N LYS A 27 -18.64 -11.95 19.79
CA LYS A 27 -18.73 -12.02 21.26
C LYS A 27 -17.36 -11.94 21.94
N THR A 28 -16.27 -12.34 21.27
CA THR A 28 -14.92 -12.34 21.84
C THR A 28 -14.11 -11.11 21.40
N LEU A 29 -13.14 -10.70 22.20
CA LEU A 29 -12.24 -9.61 21.84
C LEU A 29 -11.36 -9.98 20.65
N GLU A 30 -10.94 -11.24 20.56
CA GLU A 30 -10.14 -11.79 19.47
C GLU A 30 -10.89 -11.61 18.12
N ALA A 31 -12.10 -12.14 18.02
CA ALA A 31 -12.92 -12.01 16.81
C ALA A 31 -13.20 -10.55 16.45
N ARG A 32 -13.46 -9.70 17.46
CA ARG A 32 -13.65 -8.25 17.23
C ARG A 32 -12.38 -7.56 16.73
N CYS A 33 -11.21 -7.97 17.22
CA CYS A 33 -9.93 -7.45 16.78
C CYS A 33 -9.67 -7.84 15.31
N GLU A 34 -9.83 -9.11 14.96
CA GLU A 34 -9.66 -9.63 13.60
C GLU A 34 -10.63 -9.00 12.59
N LEU A 35 -11.90 -8.85 12.96
CA LEU A 35 -12.88 -8.21 12.10
C LEU A 35 -12.65 -6.70 11.94
N SER A 36 -12.09 -6.05 12.98
CA SER A 36 -11.67 -4.64 12.88
C SER A 36 -10.46 -4.50 11.95
N ASP A 37 -9.53 -5.44 12.00
CA ASP A 37 -8.40 -5.50 11.06
C ASP A 37 -8.88 -5.74 9.62
N LYS A 38 -9.79 -6.67 9.42
CA LYS A 38 -10.40 -6.91 8.10
C LYS A 38 -11.08 -5.67 7.54
N LEU A 39 -11.81 -4.91 8.38
CA LEU A 39 -12.43 -3.64 7.97
C LEU A 39 -11.40 -2.55 7.70
N PHE A 40 -10.33 -2.46 8.50
CA PHE A 40 -9.21 -1.60 8.20
C PHE A 40 -8.65 -1.88 6.81
N ASN A 41 -8.34 -3.13 6.49
CA ASN A 41 -7.80 -3.53 5.18
C ASN A 41 -8.75 -3.22 4.03
N LEU A 42 -10.07 -3.46 4.20
CA LEU A 42 -11.07 -3.11 3.20
C LEU A 42 -11.15 -1.59 2.97
N TYR A 43 -11.00 -0.79 4.02
CA TYR A 43 -11.11 0.66 3.89
C TYR A 43 -9.81 1.37 3.48
N THR A 44 -8.65 0.75 3.62
CA THR A 44 -7.34 1.38 3.40
C THR A 44 -7.21 2.08 2.04
N SER A 45 -7.80 1.52 0.99
CA SER A 45 -7.78 2.12 -0.36
C SER A 45 -9.17 2.56 -0.85
N TYR A 46 -10.20 2.45 0.00
CA TYR A 46 -11.57 2.83 -0.32
C TYR A 46 -12.03 4.11 0.39
N SER A 47 -11.70 4.25 1.68
CA SER A 47 -12.07 5.41 2.50
C SER A 47 -11.08 5.55 3.67
N VAL A 48 -10.14 6.47 3.55
CA VAL A 48 -9.07 6.69 4.56
C VAL A 48 -9.66 7.00 5.94
N ASP A 49 -10.69 7.85 6.02
CA ASP A 49 -11.35 8.19 7.30
C ASP A 49 -11.91 6.96 7.99
N SER A 50 -12.58 6.09 7.23
CA SER A 50 -13.10 4.84 7.76
C SER A 50 -11.98 3.89 8.18
N ALA A 51 -10.88 3.82 7.43
CA ALA A 51 -9.72 3.02 7.80
C ALA A 51 -9.10 3.49 9.14
N ILE A 52 -8.97 4.81 9.33
CA ILE A 52 -8.49 5.40 10.60
C ILE A 52 -9.40 4.95 11.77
N VAL A 53 -10.72 5.03 11.61
CA VAL A 53 -11.67 4.60 12.65
C VAL A 53 -11.45 3.14 13.03
N TYR A 54 -11.25 2.25 12.05
CA TYR A 54 -11.04 0.83 12.34
C TYR A 54 -9.64 0.52 12.88
N ALA A 55 -8.60 1.25 12.49
CA ALA A 55 -7.28 1.15 13.11
C ALA A 55 -7.34 1.54 14.61
N MET A 56 -8.01 2.64 14.93
CA MET A 56 -8.21 3.08 16.33
C MET A 56 -9.05 2.07 17.13
N LYS A 57 -10.10 1.51 16.52
CA LYS A 57 -10.94 0.47 17.14
C LYS A 57 -10.14 -0.79 17.44
N LYS A 58 -9.33 -1.27 16.48
CA LYS A 58 -8.40 -2.38 16.64
C LYS A 58 -7.45 -2.12 17.80
N GLN A 59 -6.83 -0.93 17.88
CA GLN A 59 -5.92 -0.56 18.96
C GLN A 59 -6.60 -0.62 20.34
N LYS A 60 -7.82 -0.08 20.44
CA LYS A 60 -8.60 -0.12 21.70
C LYS A 60 -8.88 -1.56 22.15
N ILE A 61 -9.28 -2.42 21.23
CA ILE A 61 -9.56 -3.83 21.51
C ILE A 61 -8.26 -4.55 21.91
N ALA A 62 -7.17 -4.36 21.17
CA ALA A 62 -5.87 -4.95 21.47
C ALA A 62 -5.35 -4.56 22.86
N LYS A 63 -5.56 -3.31 23.27
CA LYS A 63 -5.27 -2.85 24.64
C LYS A 63 -6.11 -3.60 25.68
N ALA A 64 -7.40 -3.78 25.44
CA ALA A 64 -8.29 -4.53 26.35
C ALA A 64 -7.92 -6.02 26.45
N MET A 65 -7.31 -6.58 25.40
CA MET A 65 -6.76 -7.94 25.40
C MET A 65 -5.40 -8.06 26.13
N GLY A 66 -4.76 -6.95 26.50
CA GLY A 66 -3.38 -6.95 27.00
C GLY A 66 -2.34 -7.39 25.94
N ASN A 67 -2.69 -7.40 24.65
CA ASN A 67 -1.83 -7.89 23.58
C ASN A 67 -1.01 -6.74 22.95
N GLN A 68 0.20 -6.53 23.47
CA GLN A 68 1.07 -5.43 23.04
C GLN A 68 1.48 -5.54 21.55
N SER A 69 1.65 -6.74 21.01
CA SER A 69 1.97 -6.95 19.60
C SER A 69 0.84 -6.42 18.70
N LYS A 70 -0.41 -6.77 19.00
CA LYS A 70 -1.58 -6.25 18.27
C LYS A 70 -1.79 -4.74 18.47
N VAL A 71 -1.41 -4.19 19.63
CA VAL A 71 -1.40 -2.73 19.85
C VAL A 71 -0.39 -2.05 18.93
N ASN A 72 0.82 -2.60 18.83
CA ASN A 72 1.88 -2.04 17.99
C ASN A 72 1.52 -2.16 16.50
N ASP A 73 0.92 -3.27 16.08
CA ASP A 73 0.42 -3.46 14.72
C ASP A 73 -0.66 -2.41 14.37
N ALA A 74 -1.63 -2.19 15.25
CA ALA A 74 -2.64 -1.15 15.05
C ALA A 74 -2.05 0.28 15.02
N LYS A 75 -0.98 0.55 15.78
CA LYS A 75 -0.23 1.81 15.70
C LYS A 75 0.44 1.98 14.35
N LEU A 76 1.05 0.92 13.81
CA LEU A 76 1.66 0.96 12.48
C LEU A 76 0.63 1.19 11.39
N ASN A 77 -0.55 0.55 11.49
CA ASN A 77 -1.67 0.79 10.59
C ASN A 77 -2.07 2.26 10.57
N LEU A 78 -2.21 2.88 11.75
CA LEU A 78 -2.56 4.30 11.88
C LEU A 78 -1.44 5.19 11.32
N ALA A 79 -0.18 4.92 11.66
CA ALA A 79 0.96 5.68 11.16
C ALA A 79 1.06 5.62 9.63
N TYR A 80 0.82 4.46 9.02
CA TYR A 80 0.78 4.29 7.57
C TYR A 80 -0.26 5.21 6.90
N LEU A 81 -1.48 5.27 7.45
CA LEU A 81 -2.54 6.15 6.92
C LEU A 81 -2.18 7.63 7.08
N LEU A 82 -1.62 8.02 8.24
CA LEU A 82 -1.19 9.40 8.50
C LEU A 82 -0.07 9.84 7.56
N ILE A 83 0.90 8.96 7.26
CA ILE A 83 1.94 9.25 6.25
C ILE A 83 1.30 9.57 4.90
N ARG A 84 0.31 8.77 4.48
CA ARG A 84 -0.40 8.96 3.22
C ARG A 84 -1.26 10.22 3.20
N GLY A 85 -1.80 10.61 4.36
CA GLY A 85 -2.53 11.87 4.55
C GLY A 85 -1.65 13.11 4.67
N GLY A 86 -0.31 12.94 4.75
CA GLY A 86 0.63 14.06 4.94
C GLY A 86 0.85 14.47 6.39
N GLU A 87 0.21 13.80 7.36
CA GLU A 87 0.34 14.05 8.80
C GLU A 87 1.63 13.41 9.35
N LEU A 88 2.77 13.89 8.84
CA LEU A 88 4.07 13.23 9.04
C LEU A 88 4.58 13.31 10.47
N LYS A 89 4.25 14.40 11.19
CA LYS A 89 4.64 14.57 12.59
C LYS A 89 3.93 13.55 13.46
N GLU A 90 2.62 13.47 13.36
CA GLU A 90 1.77 12.54 14.10
C GLU A 90 2.16 11.08 13.82
N ALA A 91 2.43 10.76 12.54
CA ALA A 91 2.93 9.44 12.15
C ALA A 91 4.28 9.12 12.80
N SER A 92 5.20 10.09 12.81
CA SER A 92 6.50 9.95 13.47
C SER A 92 6.36 9.72 14.97
N ASP A 93 5.51 10.48 15.64
CA ASP A 93 5.27 10.36 17.08
C ASP A 93 4.70 8.99 17.44
N ILE A 94 3.75 8.47 16.63
CA ILE A 94 3.19 7.14 16.80
C ILE A 94 4.26 6.05 16.62
N ILE A 95 5.04 6.10 15.54
CA ILE A 95 6.08 5.11 15.28
C ILE A 95 7.14 5.12 16.40
N ASN A 96 7.57 6.29 16.83
CA ASN A 96 8.55 6.44 17.91
C ASN A 96 8.01 5.99 19.28
N SER A 97 6.68 5.95 19.46
CA SER A 97 6.04 5.39 20.66
C SER A 97 6.08 3.86 20.75
N ILE A 98 6.55 3.18 19.69
CA ILE A 98 6.69 1.72 19.66
C ILE A 98 8.11 1.37 20.16
N PRO A 99 8.25 0.74 21.33
CA PRO A 99 9.57 0.36 21.82
C PRO A 99 10.16 -0.75 20.95
N ARG A 100 11.47 -0.72 20.73
CA ARG A 100 12.16 -1.76 19.92
C ARG A 100 11.94 -3.17 20.47
N SER A 101 11.87 -3.34 21.79
CA SER A 101 11.55 -4.62 22.44
C SER A 101 10.13 -5.13 22.17
N GLY A 102 9.25 -4.25 21.69
CA GLY A 102 7.88 -4.61 21.31
C GLY A 102 7.71 -4.98 19.84
N ILE A 103 8.81 -5.01 19.06
CA ILE A 103 8.83 -5.37 17.65
C ILE A 103 9.30 -6.82 17.56
N ASN A 104 8.34 -7.75 17.46
CA ASN A 104 8.62 -9.14 17.17
C ASN A 104 8.93 -9.34 15.67
N GLN A 105 9.30 -10.57 15.31
CA GLN A 105 9.68 -10.93 13.95
C GLN A 105 8.56 -10.63 12.94
N ASP A 106 7.30 -10.91 13.30
CA ASP A 106 6.14 -10.71 12.42
C ASP A 106 5.88 -9.23 12.11
N LEU A 107 6.15 -8.34 13.07
CA LEU A 107 5.99 -6.90 12.91
C LEU A 107 7.21 -6.20 12.31
N SER A 108 8.36 -6.84 12.32
CA SER A 108 9.65 -6.23 11.95
C SER A 108 9.60 -5.66 10.53
N PHE A 109 9.15 -6.46 9.56
CA PHE A 109 9.02 -6.02 8.17
C PHE A 109 8.10 -4.80 8.05
N TYR A 110 6.91 -4.86 8.64
CA TYR A 110 5.93 -3.78 8.56
C TYR A 110 6.41 -2.50 9.27
N TYR A 111 7.07 -2.65 10.42
CA TYR A 111 7.67 -1.52 11.14
C TYR A 111 8.74 -0.79 10.30
N PHE A 112 9.70 -1.52 9.74
CA PHE A 112 10.76 -0.89 8.96
C PHE A 112 10.24 -0.35 7.62
N SER A 113 9.29 -1.03 6.98
CA SER A 113 8.64 -0.54 5.75
C SER A 113 7.87 0.77 5.99
N THR A 114 7.12 0.86 7.09
CA THR A 114 6.39 2.08 7.46
C THR A 114 7.37 3.22 7.76
N ARG A 115 8.47 2.95 8.48
CA ARG A 115 9.52 3.95 8.72
C ARG A 115 10.24 4.38 7.45
N LYS A 116 10.53 3.45 6.56
CA LYS A 116 11.12 3.75 5.24
C LYS A 116 10.22 4.73 4.48
N THR A 117 8.91 4.46 4.42
CA THR A 117 7.94 5.33 3.76
C THR A 117 7.90 6.71 4.41
N LEU A 118 7.88 6.80 5.74
CA LEU A 118 7.92 8.07 6.46
C LEU A 118 9.17 8.89 6.08
N TYR A 119 10.35 8.30 6.14
CA TYR A 119 11.59 9.02 5.83
C TYR A 119 11.71 9.40 4.35
N ARG A 120 11.19 8.59 3.43
CA ARG A 120 11.07 8.94 2.02
C ARG A 120 10.21 10.20 1.85
N THR A 121 9.00 10.19 2.41
CA THR A 121 8.07 11.33 2.31
C THR A 121 8.65 12.59 2.98
N LEU A 122 9.31 12.45 4.13
CA LEU A 122 10.02 13.56 4.78
C LEU A 122 11.18 14.09 3.93
N ALA A 123 11.92 13.22 3.24
CA ALA A 123 13.01 13.64 2.36
C ALA A 123 12.48 14.40 1.14
N ASP A 124 11.36 13.96 0.58
CA ASP A 124 10.73 14.60 -0.58
C ASP A 124 10.13 15.97 -0.21
N ALA A 125 9.55 16.09 0.99
CA ALA A 125 9.00 17.34 1.51
C ALA A 125 10.07 18.32 2.06
N ALA A 126 11.30 17.85 2.31
CA ALA A 126 12.32 18.67 2.95
C ALA A 126 12.83 19.79 2.05
N LEU A 127 12.68 21.05 2.50
CA LEU A 127 13.20 22.24 1.83
C LEU A 127 14.70 22.43 2.10
N ILE A 128 15.18 22.01 3.28
CA ILE A 128 16.57 22.19 3.72
C ILE A 128 17.42 21.01 3.25
N PRO A 129 18.50 21.24 2.43
CA PRO A 129 19.30 20.15 1.86
C PRO A 129 19.92 19.21 2.90
N SER A 130 20.34 19.71 4.06
CA SER A 130 20.91 18.90 5.13
C SER A 130 19.86 17.97 5.76
N GLN A 131 18.63 18.43 5.95
CA GLN A 131 17.52 17.60 6.43
C GLN A 131 17.16 16.54 5.38
N ARG A 132 17.05 16.92 4.11
CA ARG A 132 16.81 15.95 3.02
C ARG A 132 17.87 14.84 3.02
N LYS A 133 19.15 15.21 3.16
CA LYS A 133 20.25 14.23 3.24
C LYS A 133 20.09 13.29 4.44
N LEU A 134 19.75 13.84 5.61
CA LEU A 134 19.53 13.05 6.83
C LEU A 134 18.37 12.04 6.63
N TYR A 135 17.23 12.50 6.12
CA TYR A 135 16.08 11.62 5.89
C TYR A 135 16.38 10.52 4.86
N LYS A 136 17.12 10.81 3.80
CA LYS A 136 17.58 9.79 2.85
C LYS A 136 18.52 8.76 3.49
N GLN A 137 19.36 9.16 4.43
CA GLN A 137 20.18 8.21 5.20
C GLN A 137 19.32 7.32 6.09
N MET A 138 18.31 7.89 6.76
CA MET A 138 17.38 7.12 7.60
C MET A 138 16.50 6.18 6.77
N GLU A 139 16.05 6.61 5.59
CA GLU A 139 15.34 5.75 4.63
C GLU A 139 16.20 4.54 4.24
N LYS A 140 17.48 4.77 3.90
CA LYS A 140 18.42 3.70 3.55
C LYS A 140 18.61 2.70 4.70
N LEU A 141 18.81 3.17 5.92
CA LEU A 141 18.96 2.31 7.10
C LEU A 141 17.71 1.44 7.34
N CYS A 142 16.52 2.01 7.15
CA CYS A 142 15.28 1.25 7.25
C CYS A 142 15.17 0.21 6.12
N ASN A 143 15.55 0.57 4.91
CA ASN A 143 15.55 -0.35 3.77
C ASN A 143 16.52 -1.51 3.99
N ASP A 144 17.73 -1.26 4.48
CA ASP A 144 18.71 -2.30 4.81
C ASP A 144 18.16 -3.25 5.88
N SER A 145 17.46 -2.72 6.90
CA SER A 145 16.79 -3.53 7.94
C SER A 145 15.64 -4.38 7.38
N VAL A 146 14.92 -3.93 6.36
CA VAL A 146 13.91 -4.73 5.64
C VAL A 146 14.57 -5.87 4.88
N VAL A 147 15.72 -5.62 4.28
CA VAL A 147 16.48 -6.60 3.47
C VAL A 147 17.11 -7.69 4.35
N ASP A 148 17.71 -7.31 5.47
CA ASP A 148 18.45 -8.23 6.34
C ASP A 148 17.51 -9.23 7.06
N ASN A 149 16.28 -8.85 7.29
CA ASN A 149 15.31 -9.75 7.91
C ASN A 149 14.84 -10.90 7.00
N ASN A 150 15.31 -10.98 5.76
CA ASN A 150 15.19 -12.07 4.78
C ASN A 150 13.83 -12.76 4.66
N GLN A 151 12.79 -12.15 5.22
CA GLN A 151 11.43 -12.69 5.36
C GLN A 151 10.41 -11.73 4.77
N SER A 152 10.66 -11.29 3.53
CA SER A 152 9.56 -10.69 2.80
C SER A 152 8.58 -11.81 2.42
N PRO A 153 7.39 -11.86 3.03
CA PRO A 153 6.46 -12.96 2.81
C PRO A 153 5.82 -12.94 1.42
N ASP A 154 5.97 -11.83 0.69
CA ASP A 154 5.31 -11.66 -0.60
C ASP A 154 6.28 -11.30 -1.73
N ILE A 155 5.87 -11.66 -2.94
CA ILE A 155 6.65 -11.47 -4.17
C ILE A 155 6.90 -9.98 -4.45
N TRP A 156 5.93 -9.11 -4.13
CA TRP A 156 6.03 -7.68 -4.37
C TRP A 156 7.18 -7.07 -3.54
N SER A 157 7.25 -7.36 -2.25
CA SER A 157 8.33 -6.86 -1.40
C SER A 157 9.72 -7.39 -1.82
N ARG A 158 9.78 -8.63 -2.30
CA ARG A 158 11.03 -9.19 -2.87
C ARG A 158 11.43 -8.47 -4.15
N ALA A 159 10.47 -8.18 -5.03
CA ALA A 159 10.72 -7.42 -6.25
C ALA A 159 11.18 -6.00 -5.94
N GLU A 160 10.55 -5.30 -4.99
CA GLU A 160 10.97 -3.98 -4.54
C GLU A 160 12.42 -3.98 -4.02
N GLN A 161 12.82 -5.00 -3.26
CA GLN A 161 14.21 -5.15 -2.82
C GLN A 161 15.19 -5.26 -3.99
N LEU A 162 14.85 -6.06 -5.01
CA LEU A 162 15.67 -6.21 -6.21
C LEU A 162 15.75 -4.91 -7.01
N VAL A 163 14.64 -4.19 -7.16
CA VAL A 163 14.60 -2.87 -7.80
C VAL A 163 15.49 -1.87 -7.05
N ASN A 164 15.43 -1.85 -5.72
CA ASN A 164 16.27 -0.97 -4.90
C ASN A 164 17.77 -1.30 -5.02
N ARG A 165 18.11 -2.56 -5.34
CA ARG A 165 19.47 -3.01 -5.64
C ARG A 165 19.85 -2.86 -7.12
N GLN A 166 18.98 -2.23 -7.93
CA GLN A 166 19.15 -2.09 -9.38
C GLN A 166 19.22 -3.43 -10.15
N GLN A 167 18.72 -4.50 -9.56
CA GLN A 167 18.67 -5.85 -10.16
C GLN A 167 17.36 -6.02 -10.95
N TYR A 168 17.13 -5.14 -11.93
CA TYR A 168 15.85 -5.03 -12.65
C TYR A 168 15.46 -6.32 -13.37
N GLU A 169 16.40 -7.03 -13.99
CA GLU A 169 16.10 -8.29 -14.69
C GLU A 169 15.60 -9.38 -13.75
N GLN A 170 16.19 -9.47 -12.55
CA GLN A 170 15.75 -10.43 -11.55
C GLN A 170 14.39 -10.06 -10.98
N ALA A 171 14.16 -8.78 -10.71
CA ALA A 171 12.86 -8.27 -10.28
C ALA A 171 11.78 -8.56 -11.33
N LYS A 172 12.06 -8.26 -12.60
CA LYS A 172 11.16 -8.52 -13.73
C LYS A 172 10.81 -10.00 -13.85
N LYS A 173 11.78 -10.89 -13.73
CA LYS A 173 11.56 -12.34 -13.80
C LYS A 173 10.56 -12.83 -12.75
N ILE A 174 10.76 -12.46 -11.47
CA ILE A 174 9.85 -12.92 -10.40
C ILE A 174 8.47 -12.26 -10.49
N LEU A 175 8.38 -11.02 -10.97
CA LEU A 175 7.11 -10.33 -11.18
C LEU A 175 6.32 -10.90 -12.35
N LEU A 176 6.98 -11.24 -13.46
CA LEU A 176 6.33 -11.88 -14.62
C LEU A 176 5.82 -13.27 -14.27
N ASP A 177 6.63 -14.06 -13.55
CA ASP A 177 6.19 -15.36 -13.05
C ASP A 177 4.94 -15.22 -12.16
N ALA A 178 4.96 -14.29 -11.20
CA ALA A 178 3.80 -14.00 -10.37
C ALA A 178 2.58 -13.57 -11.20
N TYR A 179 2.76 -12.64 -12.15
CA TYR A 179 1.70 -12.11 -12.99
C TYR A 179 0.95 -13.22 -13.75
N HIS A 180 1.68 -14.20 -14.27
CA HIS A 180 1.10 -15.33 -15.00
C HIS A 180 0.27 -16.29 -14.12
N HIS A 181 0.50 -16.30 -12.82
CA HIS A 181 -0.25 -17.13 -11.87
C HIS A 181 -1.43 -16.41 -11.21
N LEU A 182 -1.53 -15.09 -11.37
CA LEU A 182 -2.63 -14.30 -10.81
C LEU A 182 -3.89 -14.41 -11.67
N LYS A 183 -5.05 -14.41 -11.03
CA LYS A 183 -6.32 -14.34 -11.73
C LYS A 183 -6.60 -12.91 -12.19
N PRO A 184 -7.18 -12.72 -13.37
CA PRO A 184 -7.59 -11.39 -13.85
C PRO A 184 -8.52 -10.73 -12.81
N GLY A 185 -8.18 -9.52 -12.38
CA GLY A 185 -8.94 -8.78 -11.38
C GLY A 185 -8.61 -9.11 -9.93
N ASP A 186 -7.64 -9.99 -9.64
CA ASP A 186 -7.09 -10.13 -8.30
C ASP A 186 -6.41 -8.81 -7.89
N ARG A 187 -6.60 -8.39 -6.64
CA ARG A 187 -5.96 -7.18 -6.12
C ARG A 187 -4.42 -7.21 -6.25
N GLN A 188 -3.81 -8.37 -6.11
CA GLN A 188 -2.37 -8.53 -6.28
C GLN A 188 -1.90 -8.21 -7.69
N THR A 189 -2.78 -8.35 -8.69
CA THR A 189 -2.48 -7.97 -10.08
C THR A 189 -2.09 -6.50 -10.20
N ALA A 190 -2.75 -5.59 -9.47
CA ALA A 190 -2.40 -4.17 -9.49
C ALA A 190 -0.97 -3.92 -8.99
N PHE A 191 -0.59 -4.52 -7.86
CA PHE A 191 0.75 -4.33 -7.27
C PHE A 191 1.86 -4.88 -8.17
N VAL A 192 1.67 -6.09 -8.71
CA VAL A 192 2.64 -6.71 -9.62
C VAL A 192 2.75 -5.90 -10.91
N SER A 193 1.62 -5.49 -11.46
CA SER A 193 1.58 -4.74 -12.72
C SER A 193 2.19 -3.33 -12.60
N ILE A 194 1.93 -2.59 -11.52
CA ILE A 194 2.58 -1.29 -11.28
C ILE A 194 4.09 -1.44 -11.18
N SER A 195 4.57 -2.49 -10.48
CA SER A 195 6.01 -2.75 -10.37
C SER A 195 6.66 -3.09 -11.72
N LEU A 196 5.96 -3.87 -12.58
CA LEU A 196 6.42 -4.14 -13.94
C LEU A 196 6.40 -2.87 -14.80
N ALA A 197 5.35 -2.06 -14.70
CA ALA A 197 5.25 -0.80 -15.42
C ALA A 197 6.39 0.18 -15.06
N ASP A 198 6.76 0.26 -13.77
CA ASP A 198 7.90 1.07 -13.32
C ASP A 198 9.23 0.59 -13.95
N ILE A 199 9.46 -0.73 -13.97
CA ILE A 199 10.67 -1.30 -14.60
C ILE A 199 10.68 -1.00 -16.10
N TYR A 200 9.59 -1.27 -16.83
CA TYR A 200 9.53 -1.01 -18.27
C TYR A 200 9.63 0.49 -18.60
N GLY A 201 9.09 1.36 -17.75
CA GLY A 201 9.27 2.80 -17.88
C GLY A 201 10.74 3.23 -17.78
N ARG A 202 11.50 2.65 -16.84
CA ARG A 202 12.96 2.87 -16.74
C ARG A 202 13.72 2.34 -17.95
N GLU A 203 13.27 1.26 -18.56
CA GLU A 203 13.79 0.69 -19.81
C GLU A 203 13.35 1.48 -21.05
N LYS A 204 12.52 2.52 -20.88
CA LYS A 204 11.89 3.30 -21.96
C LYS A 204 11.04 2.45 -22.93
N ASN A 205 10.53 1.33 -22.45
CA ASN A 205 9.60 0.49 -23.19
C ASN A 205 8.15 0.93 -22.89
N VAL A 206 7.72 2.00 -23.56
CA VAL A 206 6.42 2.64 -23.31
C VAL A 206 5.24 1.71 -23.58
N GLU A 207 5.34 0.85 -24.60
CA GLU A 207 4.24 -0.08 -24.93
C GLU A 207 4.02 -1.12 -23.81
N ALA A 208 5.09 -1.75 -23.32
CA ALA A 208 4.99 -2.67 -22.20
C ALA A 208 4.54 -1.94 -20.92
N GLN A 209 5.04 -0.73 -20.67
CA GLN A 209 4.62 0.10 -19.55
C GLN A 209 3.10 0.35 -19.57
N LYS A 210 2.56 0.80 -20.72
CA LYS A 210 1.10 1.01 -20.90
C LYS A 210 0.31 -0.27 -20.65
N GLN A 211 0.77 -1.40 -21.18
CA GLN A 211 0.10 -2.69 -21.02
C GLN A 211 -0.07 -3.05 -19.53
N TYR A 212 0.97 -2.91 -18.73
CA TYR A 212 0.91 -3.23 -17.31
C TYR A 212 0.15 -2.16 -16.50
N LEU A 213 0.22 -0.89 -16.87
CA LEU A 213 -0.63 0.14 -16.27
C LEU A 213 -2.13 -0.12 -16.52
N ILE A 214 -2.50 -0.58 -17.71
CA ILE A 214 -3.88 -0.98 -18.03
C ILE A 214 -4.31 -2.16 -17.15
N ALA A 215 -3.46 -3.18 -16.99
CA ALA A 215 -3.76 -4.32 -16.13
C ALA A 215 -3.94 -3.91 -14.66
N ALA A 216 -3.09 -2.99 -14.16
CA ALA A 216 -3.22 -2.43 -12.83
C ALA A 216 -4.52 -1.64 -12.66
N ALA A 217 -4.84 -0.74 -13.59
CA ALA A 217 -6.05 0.07 -13.55
C ALA A 217 -7.33 -0.80 -13.57
N ILE A 218 -7.37 -1.84 -14.40
CA ILE A 218 -8.48 -2.80 -14.42
C ILE A 218 -8.64 -3.48 -13.06
N SER A 219 -7.54 -3.93 -12.45
CA SER A 219 -7.56 -4.55 -11.13
C SER A 219 -8.05 -3.56 -10.07
N ASP A 220 -7.54 -2.32 -10.06
CA ASP A 220 -7.95 -1.29 -9.10
C ASP A 220 -9.44 -0.97 -9.20
N ILE A 221 -9.97 -0.77 -10.42
CA ILE A 221 -11.39 -0.50 -10.63
C ILE A 221 -12.27 -1.66 -10.14
N ARG A 222 -11.90 -2.91 -10.46
CA ARG A 222 -12.65 -4.11 -10.03
C ARG A 222 -12.64 -4.30 -8.51
N ASN A 223 -11.59 -3.85 -7.83
CA ASN A 223 -11.46 -3.92 -6.38
C ASN A 223 -11.87 -2.62 -5.68
N SER A 224 -12.50 -1.69 -6.38
CA SER A 224 -12.97 -0.40 -5.84
C SER A 224 -11.88 0.39 -5.13
N VAL A 225 -10.65 0.31 -5.62
CA VAL A 225 -9.53 1.11 -5.15
C VAL A 225 -9.71 2.55 -5.64
N LYS A 226 -9.71 3.52 -4.74
CA LYS A 226 -9.98 4.94 -5.07
C LYS A 226 -8.72 5.80 -5.26
N GLU A 227 -7.56 5.19 -5.40
CA GLU A 227 -6.30 5.92 -5.55
C GLU A 227 -5.92 6.18 -7.01
N TYR A 228 -6.42 5.39 -7.93
CA TYR A 228 -6.30 5.53 -9.41
C TYR A 228 -4.90 5.85 -9.94
N LEU A 229 -3.83 5.48 -9.23
CA LEU A 229 -2.45 5.78 -9.60
C LEU A 229 -2.11 5.29 -11.03
N ALA A 230 -2.56 4.10 -11.39
CA ALA A 230 -2.32 3.53 -12.71
C ALA A 230 -3.02 4.33 -13.82
N LEU A 231 -4.25 4.81 -13.58
CA LEU A 231 -4.97 5.67 -14.52
C LEU A 231 -4.28 7.03 -14.69
N GLN A 232 -3.79 7.62 -13.60
CA GLN A 232 -3.04 8.88 -13.66
C GLN A 232 -1.77 8.75 -14.49
N GLN A 233 -0.99 7.68 -14.28
CA GLN A 233 0.21 7.42 -15.07
C GLN A 233 -0.11 7.17 -16.55
N LEU A 234 -1.18 6.42 -16.85
CA LEU A 234 -1.66 6.24 -18.22
C LEU A 234 -2.08 7.55 -18.86
N ALA A 235 -2.78 8.42 -18.13
CA ALA A 235 -3.20 9.71 -18.64
C ALA A 235 -2.00 10.58 -19.01
N VAL A 236 -0.93 10.60 -18.20
CA VAL A 236 0.30 11.33 -18.51
C VAL A 236 0.93 10.81 -19.82
N ILE A 237 1.09 9.49 -19.96
CA ILE A 237 1.68 8.90 -21.17
C ILE A 237 0.83 9.24 -22.41
N LEU A 238 -0.49 9.09 -22.33
CA LEU A 238 -1.41 9.39 -23.44
C LEU A 238 -1.38 10.87 -23.83
N PHE A 239 -1.25 11.76 -22.83
CA PHE A 239 -1.11 13.19 -23.09
C PHE A 239 0.18 13.51 -23.83
N GLU A 240 1.29 12.88 -23.44
CA GLU A 240 2.59 13.03 -24.14
C GLU A 240 2.55 12.46 -25.57
N GLU A 241 1.75 11.40 -25.82
CA GLU A 241 1.52 10.84 -27.15
C GLU A 241 0.53 11.67 -28.01
N GLY A 242 -0.10 12.71 -27.43
CA GLY A 242 -1.09 13.56 -28.13
C GLY A 242 -2.53 13.03 -28.09
N ASP A 243 -2.79 11.90 -27.44
CA ASP A 243 -4.16 11.40 -27.24
C ASP A 243 -4.82 12.07 -26.02
N THR A 244 -5.05 13.36 -26.16
CA THR A 244 -5.62 14.18 -25.11
C THR A 244 -7.02 13.74 -24.70
N LYS A 245 -7.82 13.21 -25.64
CA LYS A 245 -9.19 12.77 -25.36
C LYS A 245 -9.21 11.62 -24.36
N ARG A 246 -8.41 10.58 -24.57
CA ARG A 246 -8.32 9.46 -23.63
C ARG A 246 -7.64 9.88 -22.33
N ALA A 247 -6.62 10.72 -22.39
CA ALA A 247 -5.96 11.26 -21.21
C ALA A 247 -6.96 11.93 -20.27
N TYR A 248 -7.78 12.87 -20.77
CA TYR A 248 -8.84 13.50 -19.97
C TYR A 248 -9.87 12.51 -19.42
N THR A 249 -10.31 11.53 -20.23
CA THR A 249 -11.25 10.51 -19.74
C THR A 249 -10.70 9.74 -18.53
N TYR A 250 -9.40 9.47 -18.48
CA TYR A 250 -8.77 8.75 -17.37
C TYR A 250 -8.51 9.65 -16.15
N MET A 251 -8.35 10.96 -16.35
CA MET A 251 -8.18 11.91 -15.25
C MET A 251 -9.51 12.28 -14.58
N ASP A 252 -10.62 12.23 -15.33
CA ASP A 252 -11.97 12.57 -14.81
C ASP A 252 -12.60 11.43 -14.00
N HIS A 253 -12.00 10.22 -14.02
CA HIS A 253 -12.50 9.05 -13.29
C HIS A 253 -11.91 8.99 -11.89
#